data_d3a0a1b4584dbe827367d6b6368a331e
#
_entry.id   d3a0a1b4584dbe827367d6b6368a331e
#
_cell.length_a   1.000
_cell.length_b   1.000
_cell.length_c   1.000
_cell.angle_alpha   90.00
_cell.angle_beta   90.00
_cell.angle_gamma   90.00
#
_symmetry.space_group_name_H-M   'P 1'
#
loop_
_entity.id
_entity.type
_entity.pdbx_description
1 polymer ?
#
loop_
_entity_poly.entity_id
_entity_poly.type
_entity_poly.pdbx_seq_one_letter_code
_entity_poly.pdbx_strand_id
1 'polypeptide(L)'
;DLQNQKNTSGRKNKKEDSQAVARETQNVADAVRIEEQKEHPVYHTPPISLLKKGRKAGGDSDAHLRATALKLEQTLRNFGVGVHVTNASCGPSVTRYELQPEQGVKVSKIVGLSDDIKLNLAVADLRIEAPIPGKAAVGIEVPNSENTAVMLRDLLESKEFQASASPISFAVGKDIAGKVVVSDIAKMPHLLVAGATGSGKSVCINTLIMSIIYKADPEEVKLILVDPKVVELSVYNGIPHLMIPVVTDPKKAAGALNWAVAEMEKRYKL
;
A
#
# COMPACT_ATOMS: atom_id res chain seq x y z
N ASP A 1 36.85 -25.05 32.05
CA ASP A 1 37.50 -23.91 31.41
C ASP A 1 36.91 -23.48 30.07
N LEU A 2 36.30 -24.38 29.27
CA LEU A 2 35.68 -24.05 27.97
C LEU A 2 34.35 -23.30 28.06
N GLN A 3 33.63 -23.37 29.17
CA GLN A 3 32.39 -22.60 29.41
C GLN A 3 32.64 -21.15 29.81
N ASN A 4 33.76 -20.87 30.48
CA ASN A 4 34.12 -19.50 30.87
C ASN A 4 34.69 -18.68 29.71
N GLN A 5 35.35 -19.30 28.72
CA GLN A 5 35.82 -18.59 27.53
C GLN A 5 34.71 -18.21 26.57
N LYS A 6 33.62 -19.00 26.44
CA LYS A 6 32.45 -18.62 25.63
C LYS A 6 31.65 -17.46 26.22
N ASN A 7 31.58 -17.35 27.55
CA ASN A 7 30.85 -16.26 28.23
C ASN A 7 31.60 -14.92 28.19
N THR A 8 32.92 -14.94 28.16
CA THR A 8 33.74 -13.69 28.06
C THR A 8 33.82 -13.15 26.64
N SER A 9 33.86 -14.00 25.62
CA SER A 9 33.82 -13.54 24.21
C SER A 9 32.48 -12.97 23.83
N GLY A 10 31.35 -13.58 24.27
CA GLY A 10 30.00 -13.06 24.02
C GLY A 10 29.72 -11.72 24.69
N ARG A 11 30.30 -11.49 25.90
CA ARG A 11 30.19 -10.18 26.59
C ARG A 11 31.05 -9.08 25.97
N LYS A 12 32.23 -9.39 25.44
CA LYS A 12 33.07 -8.42 24.72
C LYS A 12 32.41 -7.97 23.42
N ASN A 13 31.95 -8.91 22.59
CA ASN A 13 31.27 -8.59 21.32
C ASN A 13 30.00 -7.74 21.56
N LYS A 14 29.23 -8.03 22.60
CA LYS A 14 28.02 -7.27 22.93
C LYS A 14 28.32 -5.83 23.41
N LYS A 15 29.47 -5.61 24.10
CA LYS A 15 29.91 -4.27 24.49
C LYS A 15 30.44 -3.47 23.29
N GLU A 16 31.21 -4.09 22.39
CA GLU A 16 31.73 -3.47 21.17
C GLU A 16 30.58 -3.09 20.22
N ASP A 17 29.58 -3.94 20.05
CA ASP A 17 28.39 -3.63 19.26
C ASP A 17 27.57 -2.49 19.86
N SER A 18 27.40 -2.46 21.19
CA SER A 18 26.68 -1.36 21.87
C SER A 18 27.43 -0.03 21.73
N GLN A 19 28.75 -0.02 21.81
CA GLN A 19 29.57 1.19 21.60
C GLN A 19 29.53 1.66 20.15
N ALA A 20 29.54 0.73 19.19
CA ALA A 20 29.40 1.06 17.78
C ALA A 20 28.05 1.70 17.48
N VAL A 21 26.95 1.14 18.00
CA VAL A 21 25.60 1.70 17.83
C VAL A 21 25.49 3.08 18.51
N ALA A 22 26.03 3.27 19.70
CA ALA A 22 26.03 4.57 20.38
C ALA A 22 26.78 5.65 19.56
N ARG A 23 27.92 5.27 18.96
CA ARG A 23 28.68 6.16 18.06
C ARG A 23 27.88 6.51 16.82
N GLU A 24 27.23 5.55 16.19
CA GLU A 24 26.38 5.82 15.02
C GLU A 24 25.15 6.67 15.40
N THR A 25 24.58 6.50 16.59
CA THR A 25 23.50 7.38 17.10
C THR A 25 23.96 8.83 17.19
N GLN A 26 25.20 9.06 17.67
CA GLN A 26 25.77 10.41 17.74
C GLN A 26 26.04 10.97 16.33
N ASN A 27 26.59 10.16 15.42
CA ASN A 27 26.82 10.56 14.03
C ASN A 27 25.51 11.00 13.36
N VAL A 28 24.41 10.30 13.61
CA VAL A 28 23.07 10.66 13.11
C VAL A 28 22.62 11.98 13.73
N ALA A 29 22.77 12.17 15.04
CA ALA A 29 22.40 13.42 15.69
C ALA A 29 23.16 14.63 15.12
N ASP A 30 24.46 14.46 14.89
CA ASP A 30 25.30 15.51 14.30
C ASP A 30 24.91 15.80 12.85
N ALA A 31 24.61 14.77 12.05
CA ALA A 31 24.16 14.93 10.67
C ALA A 31 22.80 15.65 10.60
N VAL A 32 21.85 15.31 11.46
CA VAL A 32 20.56 15.99 11.56
C VAL A 32 20.74 17.46 11.95
N ARG A 33 21.60 17.76 12.94
CA ARG A 33 21.88 19.14 13.35
C ARG A 33 22.48 19.97 12.21
N ILE A 34 23.40 19.38 11.44
CA ILE A 34 23.99 20.06 10.28
C ILE A 34 22.92 20.34 9.23
N GLU A 35 22.00 19.40 9.00
CA GLU A 35 20.91 19.59 8.02
C GLU A 35 19.93 20.68 8.47
N GLU A 36 19.55 20.68 9.77
CA GLU A 36 18.65 21.70 10.34
C GLU A 36 19.24 23.11 10.34
N GLN A 37 20.56 23.26 10.30
CA GLN A 37 21.24 24.55 10.24
C GLN A 37 21.42 25.11 8.81
N LYS A 38 21.12 24.30 7.79
CA LYS A 38 21.18 24.78 6.42
C LYS A 38 19.99 25.68 6.13
N GLU A 39 20.26 26.78 5.42
CA GLU A 39 19.19 27.58 4.82
C GLU A 39 18.53 26.73 3.73
N HIS A 40 17.27 26.38 3.94
CA HIS A 40 16.49 25.66 2.94
C HIS A 40 15.78 26.67 2.02
N PRO A 41 15.92 26.57 0.69
CA PRO A 41 15.13 27.36 -0.23
C PRO A 41 13.65 27.02 -0.06
N VAL A 42 12.78 27.97 -0.39
CA VAL A 42 11.33 27.72 -0.36
C VAL A 42 11.01 26.46 -1.15
N TYR A 43 10.33 25.53 -0.50
CA TYR A 43 9.97 24.27 -1.13
C TYR A 43 8.88 24.49 -2.17
N HIS A 44 9.10 23.97 -3.35
CA HIS A 44 8.10 23.89 -4.40
C HIS A 44 7.79 22.43 -4.68
N THR A 45 6.54 22.05 -4.48
CA THR A 45 6.09 20.69 -4.83
C THR A 45 6.38 20.42 -6.31
N PRO A 46 6.85 19.22 -6.66
CA PRO A 46 7.09 18.86 -8.05
C PRO A 46 5.83 19.05 -8.91
N PRO A 47 5.95 19.57 -10.14
CA PRO A 47 4.77 19.69 -11.01
C PRO A 47 4.12 18.34 -11.25
N ILE A 48 2.79 18.27 -11.09
CA ILE A 48 2.03 17.02 -11.28
C ILE A 48 2.17 16.47 -12.72
N SER A 49 2.53 17.32 -13.67
CA SER A 49 2.79 16.94 -15.08
C SER A 49 3.99 16.01 -15.27
N LEU A 50 4.89 15.92 -14.30
CA LEU A 50 5.98 14.93 -14.30
C LEU A 50 5.46 13.49 -14.17
N LEU A 51 4.29 13.31 -13.57
CA LEU A 51 3.66 12.02 -13.44
C LEU A 51 2.80 11.71 -14.68
N LYS A 52 2.90 10.47 -15.15
CA LYS A 52 2.08 9.99 -16.25
C LYS A 52 0.61 9.95 -15.85
N LYS A 53 -0.26 10.51 -16.68
CA LYS A 53 -1.71 10.40 -16.51
C LYS A 53 -2.20 9.05 -17.00
N GLY A 54 -3.15 8.46 -16.28
CA GLY A 54 -3.83 7.23 -16.71
C GLY A 54 -4.55 7.46 -18.04
N ARG A 55 -4.48 6.46 -18.92
CA ARG A 55 -5.41 6.41 -20.04
C ARG A 55 -6.80 6.13 -19.47
N LYS A 56 -7.85 6.72 -20.02
CA LYS A 56 -9.22 6.28 -19.70
C LYS A 56 -9.24 4.77 -19.85
N ALA A 57 -9.56 4.08 -18.77
CA ALA A 57 -9.58 2.63 -18.77
C ALA A 57 -10.40 2.15 -19.96
N GLY A 58 -9.77 1.41 -20.85
CA GLY A 58 -10.47 0.42 -21.62
C GLY A 58 -10.77 -0.74 -20.67
N GLY A 59 -11.57 -0.51 -19.63
CA GLY A 59 -12.15 -1.61 -18.86
C GLY A 59 -13.00 -2.44 -19.82
N ASP A 60 -13.36 -3.63 -19.39
CA ASP A 60 -14.27 -4.47 -20.17
C ASP A 60 -15.43 -3.61 -20.69
N SER A 61 -15.66 -3.64 -22.00
CA SER A 61 -16.69 -2.80 -22.61
C SER A 61 -18.05 -3.09 -21.93
N ASP A 62 -18.94 -2.10 -21.88
CA ASP A 62 -20.30 -2.29 -21.33
C ASP A 62 -20.99 -3.52 -21.92
N ALA A 63 -20.70 -3.85 -23.20
CA ALA A 63 -21.17 -5.05 -23.86
C ALA A 63 -20.60 -6.32 -23.21
N HIS A 64 -19.31 -6.34 -22.88
CA HIS A 64 -18.66 -7.47 -22.21
C HIS A 64 -19.18 -7.66 -20.78
N LEU A 65 -19.35 -6.57 -20.04
CA LEU A 65 -19.93 -6.60 -18.69
C LEU A 65 -21.34 -7.21 -18.69
N ARG A 66 -22.18 -6.80 -19.64
CA ARG A 66 -23.54 -7.35 -19.80
C ARG A 66 -23.51 -8.82 -20.24
N ALA A 67 -22.62 -9.19 -21.15
CA ALA A 67 -22.48 -10.58 -21.59
C ALA A 67 -22.06 -11.50 -20.45
N THR A 68 -21.09 -11.07 -19.63
CA THR A 68 -20.65 -11.81 -18.46
C THR A 68 -21.75 -11.91 -17.39
N ALA A 69 -22.50 -10.84 -17.15
CA ALA A 69 -23.65 -10.85 -16.25
C ALA A 69 -24.71 -11.88 -16.66
N LEU A 70 -25.09 -11.87 -17.95
CA LEU A 70 -26.04 -12.85 -18.50
C LEU A 70 -25.51 -14.27 -18.39
N LYS A 71 -24.22 -14.48 -18.67
CA LYS A 71 -23.57 -15.79 -18.57
C LYS A 71 -23.56 -16.31 -17.13
N LEU A 72 -23.33 -15.43 -16.13
CA LEU A 72 -23.45 -15.78 -14.71
C LEU A 72 -24.86 -16.23 -14.35
N GLU A 73 -25.89 -15.46 -14.75
CA GLU A 73 -27.29 -15.82 -14.49
C GLU A 73 -27.66 -17.16 -15.15
N GLN A 74 -27.27 -17.36 -16.39
CA GLN A 74 -27.54 -18.61 -17.13
C GLN A 74 -26.82 -19.79 -16.48
N THR A 75 -25.55 -19.63 -16.10
CA THR A 75 -24.78 -20.69 -15.45
C THR A 75 -25.48 -21.13 -14.16
N LEU A 76 -25.80 -20.20 -13.27
CA LEU A 76 -26.45 -20.50 -12.01
C LEU A 76 -27.84 -21.11 -12.22
N ARG A 77 -28.62 -20.62 -13.19
CA ARG A 77 -29.94 -21.16 -13.54
C ARG A 77 -29.86 -22.60 -14.04
N ASN A 78 -28.83 -22.96 -14.82
CA ASN A 78 -28.61 -24.33 -15.31
C ASN A 78 -28.37 -25.32 -14.14
N PHE A 79 -27.82 -24.86 -13.02
CA PHE A 79 -27.68 -25.63 -11.78
C PHE A 79 -28.89 -25.49 -10.82
N GLY A 80 -30.00 -24.95 -11.30
CA GLY A 80 -31.24 -24.78 -10.53
C GLY A 80 -31.12 -23.72 -9.42
N VAL A 81 -30.33 -22.66 -9.67
CA VAL A 81 -30.16 -21.51 -8.80
C VAL A 81 -30.60 -20.26 -9.53
N GLY A 82 -31.82 -19.77 -9.19
CA GLY A 82 -32.35 -18.52 -9.76
C GLY A 82 -31.69 -17.32 -9.10
N VAL A 83 -31.08 -16.45 -9.90
CA VAL A 83 -30.46 -15.19 -9.45
C VAL A 83 -30.66 -14.11 -10.52
N HIS A 84 -30.62 -12.85 -10.08
CA HIS A 84 -30.58 -11.68 -10.97
C HIS A 84 -29.37 -10.82 -10.66
N VAL A 85 -28.60 -10.43 -11.68
CA VAL A 85 -27.49 -9.46 -11.57
C VAL A 85 -28.11 -8.07 -11.49
N THR A 86 -27.97 -7.43 -10.34
CA THR A 86 -28.54 -6.09 -10.06
C THR A 86 -27.54 -4.97 -10.34
N ASN A 87 -26.23 -5.26 -10.24
CA ASN A 87 -25.18 -4.27 -10.45
C ASN A 87 -23.89 -4.95 -10.92
N ALA A 88 -23.09 -4.22 -11.69
CA ALA A 88 -21.73 -4.59 -12.06
C ALA A 88 -20.80 -3.39 -11.83
N SER A 89 -19.79 -3.57 -10.96
CA SER A 89 -18.80 -2.57 -10.64
C SER A 89 -17.44 -2.99 -11.18
N CYS A 90 -16.94 -2.28 -12.19
CA CYS A 90 -15.67 -2.57 -12.81
C CYS A 90 -14.52 -1.85 -12.08
N GLY A 91 -13.65 -2.61 -11.45
CA GLY A 91 -12.42 -2.13 -10.82
C GLY A 91 -11.20 -2.28 -11.74
N PRO A 92 -10.01 -1.96 -11.22
CA PRO A 92 -8.76 -2.03 -12.01
C PRO A 92 -8.37 -3.44 -12.48
N SER A 93 -8.68 -4.46 -11.69
CA SER A 93 -8.24 -5.85 -11.92
C SER A 93 -9.39 -6.85 -11.93
N VAL A 94 -10.49 -6.51 -11.26
CA VAL A 94 -11.68 -7.38 -11.15
C VAL A 94 -12.94 -6.58 -11.37
N THR A 95 -13.97 -7.23 -11.88
CA THR A 95 -15.33 -6.72 -11.92
C THR A 95 -16.16 -7.47 -10.90
N ARG A 96 -16.83 -6.74 -10.02
CA ARG A 96 -17.79 -7.29 -9.04
C ARG A 96 -19.19 -7.25 -9.62
N TYR A 97 -19.81 -8.42 -9.75
CA TYR A 97 -21.22 -8.58 -10.06
C TYR A 97 -22.00 -8.80 -8.76
N GLU A 98 -23.00 -7.96 -8.52
CA GLU A 98 -23.92 -8.11 -7.39
C GLU A 98 -25.15 -8.90 -7.84
N LEU A 99 -25.38 -10.04 -7.20
CA LEU A 99 -26.46 -10.95 -7.54
C LEU A 99 -27.48 -10.99 -6.41
N GLN A 100 -28.74 -10.86 -6.77
CA GLN A 100 -29.85 -11.07 -5.85
C GLN A 100 -30.43 -12.47 -6.08
N PRO A 101 -30.33 -13.38 -5.09
CA PRO A 101 -30.96 -14.70 -5.18
C PRO A 101 -32.47 -14.60 -5.14
N GLU A 102 -33.15 -15.46 -5.88
CA GLU A 102 -34.60 -15.62 -5.80
C GLU A 102 -35.03 -16.22 -4.44
N GLN A 103 -36.32 -16.08 -4.09
CA GLN A 103 -36.83 -16.61 -2.84
C GLN A 103 -36.62 -18.11 -2.71
N GLY A 104 -36.10 -18.55 -1.56
CA GLY A 104 -35.84 -19.95 -1.29
C GLY A 104 -34.47 -20.47 -1.76
N VAL A 105 -33.69 -19.66 -2.45
CA VAL A 105 -32.31 -20.02 -2.85
C VAL A 105 -31.39 -19.90 -1.63
N LYS A 106 -30.72 -21.00 -1.28
CA LYS A 106 -29.70 -21.03 -0.23
C LYS A 106 -28.38 -20.45 -0.75
N VAL A 107 -27.81 -19.48 -0.02
CA VAL A 107 -26.52 -18.85 -0.35
C VAL A 107 -25.39 -19.87 -0.47
N SER A 108 -25.39 -20.91 0.38
CA SER A 108 -24.41 -22.01 0.33
C SER A 108 -24.40 -22.76 -1.02
N LYS A 109 -25.54 -22.81 -1.72
CA LYS A 109 -25.64 -23.43 -3.03
C LYS A 109 -24.89 -22.61 -4.10
N ILE A 110 -24.94 -21.27 -4.00
CA ILE A 110 -24.18 -20.37 -4.89
C ILE A 110 -22.68 -20.53 -4.64
N VAL A 111 -22.27 -20.52 -3.38
CA VAL A 111 -20.85 -20.68 -2.99
C VAL A 111 -20.30 -22.03 -3.44
N GLY A 112 -21.10 -23.09 -3.32
CA GLY A 112 -20.70 -24.45 -3.74
C GLY A 112 -20.51 -24.61 -5.25
N LEU A 113 -21.04 -23.71 -6.07
CA LEU A 113 -20.89 -23.73 -7.53
C LEU A 113 -19.67 -22.89 -8.02
N SER A 114 -18.77 -22.50 -7.14
CA SER A 114 -17.61 -21.68 -7.49
C SER A 114 -16.80 -22.25 -8.67
N ASP A 115 -16.51 -23.55 -8.64
CA ASP A 115 -15.71 -24.20 -9.69
C ASP A 115 -16.48 -24.35 -11.01
N ASP A 116 -17.79 -24.58 -10.94
CA ASP A 116 -18.66 -24.64 -12.12
C ASP A 116 -18.75 -23.25 -12.80
N ILE A 117 -18.81 -22.18 -11.99
CA ILE A 117 -18.82 -20.81 -12.50
C ILE A 117 -17.47 -20.48 -13.15
N LYS A 118 -16.33 -20.85 -12.51
CA LYS A 118 -14.99 -20.66 -13.11
C LYS A 118 -14.88 -21.34 -14.46
N LEU A 119 -15.31 -22.60 -14.54
CA LEU A 119 -15.28 -23.37 -15.78
C LEU A 119 -16.11 -22.72 -16.87
N ASN A 120 -17.36 -22.33 -16.55
CA ASN A 120 -18.26 -21.71 -17.52
C ASN A 120 -17.78 -20.34 -18.01
N LEU A 121 -17.22 -19.53 -17.12
CA LEU A 121 -16.67 -18.22 -17.49
C LEU A 121 -15.27 -18.32 -18.13
N ALA A 122 -14.63 -19.49 -18.08
CA ALA A 122 -13.25 -19.74 -18.51
C ALA A 122 -12.24 -18.82 -17.78
N VAL A 123 -12.40 -18.62 -16.48
CA VAL A 123 -11.49 -17.84 -15.63
C VAL A 123 -10.71 -18.73 -14.70
N ALA A 124 -9.46 -18.35 -14.42
CA ALA A 124 -8.56 -19.14 -13.57
C ALA A 124 -8.98 -19.12 -12.09
N ASP A 125 -9.53 -17.99 -11.64
CA ASP A 125 -10.01 -17.83 -10.27
C ASP A 125 -11.18 -16.84 -10.21
N LEU A 126 -11.98 -16.92 -9.13
CA LEU A 126 -13.02 -15.95 -8.79
C LEU A 126 -13.22 -15.96 -7.28
N ARG A 127 -13.75 -14.87 -6.75
CA ARG A 127 -14.10 -14.76 -5.34
C ARG A 127 -15.60 -14.55 -5.19
N ILE A 128 -16.20 -15.32 -4.28
CA ILE A 128 -17.62 -15.14 -3.92
C ILE A 128 -17.68 -14.56 -2.50
N GLU A 129 -18.31 -13.41 -2.35
CA GLU A 129 -18.61 -12.76 -1.08
C GLU A 129 -20.11 -12.89 -0.79
N ALA A 130 -20.44 -13.70 0.19
CA ALA A 130 -21.84 -14.10 0.42
C ALA A 130 -22.18 -14.12 1.93
N PRO A 131 -22.95 -13.15 2.44
CA PRO A 131 -23.48 -11.97 1.74
C PRO A 131 -22.45 -10.83 1.59
N ILE A 132 -22.77 -9.86 0.73
CA ILE A 132 -22.03 -8.59 0.70
C ILE A 132 -22.36 -7.84 2.02
N PRO A 133 -21.36 -7.33 2.76
CA PRO A 133 -21.60 -6.56 3.97
C PRO A 133 -22.57 -5.39 3.75
N GLY A 134 -23.64 -5.37 4.55
CA GLY A 134 -24.66 -4.32 4.47
C GLY A 134 -25.66 -4.44 3.31
N LYS A 135 -25.61 -5.52 2.50
CA LYS A 135 -26.53 -5.74 1.38
C LYS A 135 -27.11 -7.15 1.42
N ALA A 136 -28.39 -7.29 1.02
CA ALA A 136 -29.05 -8.58 0.81
C ALA A 136 -28.70 -9.15 -0.59
N ALA A 137 -27.41 -9.25 -0.92
CA ALA A 137 -26.91 -9.67 -2.22
C ALA A 137 -25.63 -10.50 -2.06
N VAL A 138 -25.30 -11.28 -3.09
CA VAL A 138 -24.06 -12.03 -3.21
C VAL A 138 -23.17 -11.34 -4.24
N GLY A 139 -21.90 -11.10 -3.90
CA GLY A 139 -20.90 -10.55 -4.81
C GLY A 139 -20.08 -11.66 -5.45
N ILE A 140 -19.98 -11.65 -6.77
CA ILE A 140 -19.02 -12.48 -7.52
C ILE A 140 -18.01 -11.56 -8.18
N GLU A 141 -16.75 -11.69 -7.78
CA GLU A 141 -15.61 -10.95 -8.34
C GLU A 141 -14.96 -11.80 -9.42
N VAL A 142 -15.04 -11.32 -10.65
CA VAL A 142 -14.48 -11.97 -11.84
C VAL A 142 -13.27 -11.17 -12.30
N PRO A 143 -12.10 -11.79 -12.55
CA PRO A 143 -10.95 -11.09 -13.13
C PRO A 143 -11.30 -10.42 -14.45
N ASN A 144 -10.84 -9.18 -14.63
CA ASN A 144 -10.99 -8.49 -15.91
C ASN A 144 -10.15 -9.16 -17.00
N SER A 145 -10.59 -9.07 -18.24
CA SER A 145 -9.81 -9.55 -19.40
C SER A 145 -8.49 -8.80 -19.54
N GLU A 146 -8.49 -7.52 -19.19
CA GLU A 146 -7.30 -6.66 -19.14
C GLU A 146 -7.22 -5.88 -17.85
N ASN A 147 -6.05 -5.92 -17.19
CA ASN A 147 -5.82 -5.12 -16.00
C ASN A 147 -5.52 -3.67 -16.37
N THR A 148 -6.19 -2.75 -15.68
CA THR A 148 -5.94 -1.31 -15.83
C THR A 148 -4.92 -0.84 -14.81
N ALA A 149 -3.81 -0.27 -15.28
CA ALA A 149 -2.81 0.30 -14.37
C ALA A 149 -3.39 1.52 -13.62
N VAL A 150 -3.28 1.50 -12.30
CA VAL A 150 -3.66 2.64 -11.44
C VAL A 150 -2.49 3.61 -11.40
N MET A 151 -2.65 4.78 -12.02
CA MET A 151 -1.58 5.76 -12.11
C MET A 151 -1.58 6.68 -10.88
N LEU A 152 -0.38 6.93 -10.32
CA LEU A 152 -0.22 7.78 -9.14
C LEU A 152 -0.81 9.19 -9.35
N ARG A 153 -0.62 9.76 -10.54
CA ARG A 153 -1.19 11.07 -10.86
C ARG A 153 -2.70 11.13 -10.65
N ASP A 154 -3.42 10.12 -11.15
CA ASP A 154 -4.89 10.08 -11.03
C ASP A 154 -5.35 9.96 -9.57
N LEU A 155 -4.52 9.32 -8.73
CA LEU A 155 -4.77 9.22 -7.30
C LEU A 155 -4.52 10.56 -6.59
N LEU A 156 -3.40 11.21 -6.90
CA LEU A 156 -3.03 12.51 -6.30
C LEU A 156 -3.97 13.64 -6.73
N GLU A 157 -4.49 13.62 -7.97
CA GLU A 157 -5.49 14.58 -8.48
C GLU A 157 -6.90 14.29 -7.95
N SER A 158 -7.14 13.15 -7.27
CA SER A 158 -8.47 12.78 -6.78
C SER A 158 -8.99 13.69 -5.68
N LYS A 159 -10.32 13.84 -5.60
CA LYS A 159 -10.96 14.62 -4.53
C LYS A 159 -10.66 14.05 -3.14
N GLU A 160 -10.60 12.73 -3.03
CA GLU A 160 -10.32 12.02 -1.79
C GLU A 160 -8.92 12.36 -1.24
N PHE A 161 -7.91 12.41 -2.11
CA PHE A 161 -6.55 12.76 -1.70
C PHE A 161 -6.44 14.26 -1.38
N GLN A 162 -7.00 15.11 -2.21
CA GLN A 162 -6.96 16.57 -2.03
C GLN A 162 -7.72 17.04 -0.79
N ALA A 163 -8.81 16.37 -0.44
CA ALA A 163 -9.61 16.68 0.76
C ALA A 163 -8.97 16.18 2.08
N SER A 164 -7.95 15.34 2.02
CA SER A 164 -7.26 14.86 3.23
C SER A 164 -6.41 15.98 3.84
N ALA A 165 -6.67 16.35 5.08
CA ALA A 165 -5.97 17.44 5.79
C ALA A 165 -4.58 17.04 6.30
N SER A 166 -4.32 15.74 6.54
CA SER A 166 -3.05 15.28 7.10
C SER A 166 -1.91 15.38 6.07
N PRO A 167 -0.76 15.97 6.42
CA PRO A 167 0.40 16.09 5.54
C PRO A 167 1.07 14.72 5.24
N ILE A 168 0.82 13.72 6.09
CA ILE A 168 1.33 12.35 5.93
C ILE A 168 0.26 11.36 5.46
N SER A 169 -0.82 11.85 4.85
CA SER A 169 -1.75 10.99 4.12
C SER A 169 -1.15 10.54 2.79
N PHE A 170 -1.45 9.31 2.40
CA PHE A 170 -0.96 8.74 1.15
C PHE A 170 -2.06 8.07 0.35
N ALA A 171 -1.90 8.06 -0.96
CA ALA A 171 -2.80 7.41 -1.88
C ALA A 171 -2.49 5.90 -1.92
N VAL A 172 -3.33 5.07 -1.34
CA VAL A 172 -3.14 3.62 -1.29
C VAL A 172 -3.34 3.00 -2.68
N GLY A 173 -4.39 3.44 -3.39
CA GLY A 173 -4.76 2.90 -4.69
C GLY A 173 -6.24 3.06 -4.98
N LYS A 174 -6.82 2.09 -5.67
CA LYS A 174 -8.26 1.99 -5.89
C LYS A 174 -8.79 0.68 -5.32
N ASP A 175 -9.99 0.72 -4.77
CA ASP A 175 -10.71 -0.48 -4.36
C ASP A 175 -11.26 -1.26 -5.56
N ILE A 176 -11.91 -2.39 -5.27
CA ILE A 176 -12.51 -3.26 -6.31
C ILE A 176 -13.67 -2.59 -7.07
N ALA A 177 -14.21 -1.50 -6.58
CA ALA A 177 -15.21 -0.69 -7.27
C ALA A 177 -14.60 0.49 -8.05
N GLY A 178 -13.25 0.58 -8.08
CA GLY A 178 -12.51 1.66 -8.75
C GLY A 178 -12.46 2.98 -7.98
N LYS A 179 -12.97 3.02 -6.74
CA LYS A 179 -12.94 4.21 -5.89
C LYS A 179 -11.53 4.41 -5.31
N VAL A 180 -11.06 5.65 -5.29
CA VAL A 180 -9.76 5.98 -4.71
C VAL A 180 -9.77 5.78 -3.20
N VAL A 181 -8.73 5.09 -2.70
CA VAL A 181 -8.50 4.84 -1.28
C VAL A 181 -7.30 5.65 -0.82
N VAL A 182 -7.53 6.49 0.17
CA VAL A 182 -6.50 7.31 0.84
C VAL A 182 -6.40 6.87 2.28
N SER A 183 -5.19 6.79 2.80
CA SER A 183 -4.94 6.46 4.20
C SER A 183 -4.02 7.49 4.85
N ASP A 184 -4.01 7.52 6.17
CA ASP A 184 -3.24 8.47 6.96
C ASP A 184 -2.30 7.71 7.90
N ILE A 185 -0.99 7.94 7.75
CA ILE A 185 0.02 7.29 8.59
C ILE A 185 -0.11 7.71 10.04
N ALA A 186 -0.58 8.93 10.32
CA ALA A 186 -0.80 9.40 11.69
C ALA A 186 -1.81 8.53 12.46
N LYS A 187 -2.76 7.91 11.74
CA LYS A 187 -3.75 6.99 12.31
C LYS A 187 -3.26 5.54 12.39
N MET A 188 -2.08 5.28 11.85
CA MET A 188 -1.43 3.97 11.82
C MET A 188 -0.04 4.13 12.44
N PRO A 189 0.12 4.12 13.78
CA PRO A 189 1.41 4.41 14.43
C PRO A 189 2.52 3.47 13.95
N HIS A 190 2.15 2.27 13.49
CA HIS A 190 3.04 1.31 12.84
C HIS A 190 2.32 0.65 11.68
N LEU A 191 2.93 0.70 10.50
CA LEU A 191 2.41 0.07 9.28
C LEU A 191 3.34 -1.05 8.83
N LEU A 192 2.82 -2.27 8.77
CA LEU A 192 3.52 -3.41 8.17
C LEU A 192 3.00 -3.66 6.76
N VAL A 193 3.89 -3.57 5.77
CA VAL A 193 3.59 -3.91 4.37
C VAL A 193 4.26 -5.23 4.03
N ALA A 194 3.47 -6.26 3.78
CA ALA A 194 3.94 -7.61 3.48
C ALA A 194 3.37 -8.14 2.17
N GLY A 195 4.09 -9.05 1.54
CA GLY A 195 3.67 -9.71 0.29
C GLY A 195 4.81 -10.48 -0.37
N ALA A 196 4.48 -11.38 -1.30
CA ALA A 196 5.44 -12.13 -2.09
C ALA A 196 6.24 -11.22 -3.05
N THR A 197 7.28 -11.74 -3.64
CA THR A 197 8.02 -11.03 -4.70
C THR A 197 7.07 -10.69 -5.85
N GLY A 198 7.11 -9.45 -6.32
CA GLY A 198 6.20 -8.97 -7.37
C GLY A 198 4.81 -8.55 -6.91
N SER A 199 4.47 -8.67 -5.61
CA SER A 199 3.15 -8.26 -5.07
C SER A 199 2.91 -6.75 -4.98
N GLY A 200 3.93 -5.93 -5.27
CA GLY A 200 3.82 -4.48 -5.23
C GLY A 200 4.24 -3.80 -3.93
N LYS A 201 4.94 -4.48 -3.00
CA LYS A 201 5.44 -3.86 -1.76
C LYS A 201 6.23 -2.58 -2.01
N SER A 202 7.22 -2.66 -2.90
CA SER A 202 8.06 -1.51 -3.27
C SER A 202 7.25 -0.40 -3.91
N VAL A 203 6.28 -0.75 -4.73
CA VAL A 203 5.35 0.22 -5.34
C VAL A 203 4.55 0.94 -4.25
N CYS A 204 4.06 0.22 -3.24
CA CYS A 204 3.33 0.81 -2.11
C CYS A 204 4.21 1.79 -1.32
N ILE A 205 5.46 1.42 -1.00
CA ILE A 205 6.41 2.29 -0.29
C ILE A 205 6.73 3.53 -1.13
N ASN A 206 7.00 3.37 -2.43
CA ASN A 206 7.24 4.48 -3.34
C ASN A 206 6.02 5.41 -3.45
N THR A 207 4.81 4.85 -3.53
CA THR A 207 3.56 5.63 -3.56
C THR A 207 3.40 6.44 -2.28
N LEU A 208 3.75 5.86 -1.12
CA LEU A 208 3.71 6.54 0.17
C LEU A 208 4.69 7.73 0.19
N ILE A 209 5.97 7.49 -0.16
CA ILE A 209 7.00 8.55 -0.19
C ILE A 209 6.60 9.64 -1.18
N MET A 210 6.19 9.27 -2.38
CA MET A 210 5.78 10.23 -3.40
C MET A 210 4.53 11.02 -2.98
N SER A 211 3.58 10.40 -2.29
CA SER A 211 2.41 11.11 -1.75
C SER A 211 2.83 12.23 -0.78
N ILE A 212 3.82 11.97 0.08
CA ILE A 212 4.39 12.96 0.99
C ILE A 212 5.08 14.07 0.21
N ILE A 213 5.95 13.74 -0.75
CA ILE A 213 6.68 14.72 -1.57
C ILE A 213 5.72 15.67 -2.32
N TYR A 214 4.58 15.15 -2.79
CA TYR A 214 3.58 15.95 -3.51
C TYR A 214 2.60 16.70 -2.61
N LYS A 215 2.66 16.53 -1.28
CA LYS A 215 1.69 17.09 -0.36
C LYS A 215 2.30 17.92 0.75
N ALA A 216 3.37 17.43 1.36
CA ALA A 216 3.93 18.02 2.57
C ALA A 216 5.12 18.93 2.29
N ASP A 217 5.27 19.96 3.11
CA ASP A 217 6.50 20.74 3.17
C ASP A 217 7.58 19.94 3.93
N PRO A 218 8.87 19.99 3.48
CA PRO A 218 9.97 19.36 4.22
C PRO A 218 10.16 19.91 5.64
N GLU A 219 9.66 21.10 5.98
CA GLU A 219 9.70 21.61 7.34
C GLU A 219 8.64 20.96 8.25
N GLU A 220 7.50 20.52 7.66
CA GLU A 220 6.45 19.83 8.39
C GLU A 220 6.68 18.33 8.51
N VAL A 221 7.25 17.71 7.46
CA VAL A 221 7.42 16.26 7.38
C VAL A 221 8.86 15.91 7.01
N LYS A 222 9.51 15.18 7.89
CA LYS A 222 10.85 14.65 7.69
C LYS A 222 10.82 13.13 7.59
N LEU A 223 11.74 12.58 6.80
CA LEU A 223 11.86 11.16 6.52
C LEU A 223 13.24 10.63 6.90
N ILE A 224 13.27 9.45 7.50
CA ILE A 224 14.45 8.59 7.61
C ILE A 224 14.14 7.34 6.81
N LEU A 225 14.92 7.07 5.77
CA LEU A 225 14.77 5.90 4.92
C LEU A 225 15.89 4.90 5.18
N VAL A 226 15.52 3.64 5.38
CA VAL A 226 16.46 2.53 5.61
C VAL A 226 16.26 1.48 4.53
N ASP A 227 17.31 1.25 3.72
CA ASP A 227 17.31 0.26 2.63
C ASP A 227 18.53 -0.66 2.74
N PRO A 228 18.47 -1.71 3.58
CA PRO A 228 19.59 -2.60 3.82
C PRO A 228 19.95 -3.46 2.59
N LYS A 229 19.10 -3.50 1.58
CA LYS A 229 19.33 -4.23 0.33
C LYS A 229 19.95 -3.35 -0.77
N VAL A 230 19.94 -2.03 -0.60
CA VAL A 230 20.45 -1.04 -1.57
C VAL A 230 19.79 -1.19 -2.96
N VAL A 231 18.47 -1.44 -3.00
CA VAL A 231 17.78 -1.78 -4.25
C VAL A 231 16.76 -0.71 -4.67
N GLU A 232 16.06 -0.08 -3.70
CA GLU A 232 14.82 0.60 -4.00
C GLU A 232 14.80 2.09 -3.61
N LEU A 233 15.42 2.46 -2.49
CA LEU A 233 15.24 3.79 -1.89
C LEU A 233 16.38 4.78 -2.18
N SER A 234 17.51 4.33 -2.72
CA SER A 234 18.68 5.18 -3.01
C SER A 234 18.36 6.33 -3.97
N VAL A 235 17.32 6.19 -4.80
CA VAL A 235 16.84 7.23 -5.73
C VAL A 235 16.31 8.47 -5.01
N TYR A 236 15.95 8.34 -3.73
CA TYR A 236 15.45 9.44 -2.92
C TYR A 236 16.55 10.27 -2.25
N ASN A 237 17.84 9.88 -2.38
CA ASN A 237 18.91 10.71 -1.86
C ASN A 237 18.86 12.11 -2.48
N GLY A 238 18.93 13.12 -1.64
CA GLY A 238 18.90 14.53 -2.05
C GLY A 238 17.52 15.19 -2.06
N ILE A 239 16.45 14.44 -1.75
CA ILE A 239 15.15 15.12 -1.52
C ILE A 239 15.19 15.89 -0.18
N PRO A 240 14.59 17.10 -0.10
CA PRO A 240 14.67 17.95 1.10
C PRO A 240 13.93 17.38 2.31
N HIS A 241 13.09 16.38 2.14
CA HIS A 241 12.42 15.68 3.23
C HIS A 241 13.32 14.73 4.01
N LEU A 242 14.48 14.33 3.47
CA LEU A 242 15.40 13.43 4.20
C LEU A 242 16.15 14.16 5.29
N MET A 243 16.11 13.63 6.52
CA MET A 243 16.94 14.11 7.63
C MET A 243 18.41 13.69 7.49
N ILE A 244 18.63 12.51 6.92
CA ILE A 244 19.95 11.94 6.65
C ILE A 244 19.88 11.17 5.31
N PRO A 245 20.99 10.94 4.62
CA PRO A 245 21.00 10.10 3.44
C PRO A 245 20.43 8.72 3.72
N VAL A 246 19.88 8.06 2.69
CA VAL A 246 19.29 6.71 2.82
C VAL A 246 20.30 5.76 3.47
N VAL A 247 19.89 5.15 4.57
CA VAL A 247 20.74 4.29 5.39
C VAL A 247 20.76 2.88 4.82
N THR A 248 21.95 2.40 4.47
CA THR A 248 22.14 1.06 3.86
C THR A 248 22.89 0.09 4.77
N ASP A 249 23.61 0.60 5.76
CA ASP A 249 24.38 -0.21 6.70
C ASP A 249 23.53 -0.56 7.94
N PRO A 250 23.51 -1.83 8.40
CA PRO A 250 22.71 -2.25 9.56
C PRO A 250 23.09 -1.55 10.89
N LYS A 251 24.34 -1.21 11.10
CA LYS A 251 24.78 -0.51 12.33
C LYS A 251 24.32 0.94 12.33
N LYS A 252 24.41 1.58 11.17
CA LYS A 252 23.86 2.93 10.98
C LYS A 252 22.34 2.93 11.11
N ALA A 253 21.67 1.89 10.62
CA ALA A 253 20.21 1.74 10.80
C ALA A 253 19.82 1.66 12.28
N ALA A 254 20.55 0.87 13.08
CA ALA A 254 20.34 0.81 14.52
C ALA A 254 20.59 2.18 15.18
N GLY A 255 21.63 2.91 14.77
CA GLY A 255 21.92 4.27 15.21
C GLY A 255 20.78 5.24 14.91
N ALA A 256 20.26 5.21 13.66
CA ALA A 256 19.15 6.06 13.22
C ALA A 256 17.86 5.77 14.02
N LEU A 257 17.55 4.50 14.27
CA LEU A 257 16.39 4.12 15.09
C LEU A 257 16.53 4.56 16.55
N ASN A 258 17.70 4.41 17.15
CA ASN A 258 17.95 4.90 18.52
C ASN A 258 17.84 6.42 18.60
N TRP A 259 18.35 7.14 17.59
CA TRP A 259 18.17 8.58 17.51
C TRP A 259 16.68 8.94 17.44
N ALA A 260 15.90 8.25 16.59
CA ALA A 260 14.46 8.49 16.44
C ALA A 260 13.71 8.25 17.77
N VAL A 261 14.08 7.23 18.56
CA VAL A 261 13.52 6.98 19.89
C VAL A 261 13.85 8.14 20.85
N ALA A 262 15.10 8.61 20.87
CA ALA A 262 15.49 9.72 21.70
C ALA A 262 14.76 11.03 21.33
N GLU A 263 14.56 11.29 20.04
CA GLU A 263 13.79 12.43 19.56
C GLU A 263 12.31 12.30 19.94
N MET A 264 11.73 11.11 19.82
CA MET A 264 10.37 10.82 20.26
C MET A 264 10.20 11.12 21.76
N GLU A 265 11.12 10.63 22.61
CA GLU A 265 11.09 10.89 24.05
C GLU A 265 11.23 12.38 24.39
N LYS A 266 12.04 13.10 23.62
CA LYS A 266 12.15 14.57 23.74
C LYS A 266 10.84 15.26 23.45
N ARG A 267 10.14 14.87 22.36
CA ARG A 267 8.84 15.45 21.98
C ARG A 267 7.73 15.14 22.98
N TYR A 268 7.78 14.00 23.65
CA TYR A 268 6.82 13.70 24.74
C TYR A 268 6.99 14.59 25.99
N LYS A 269 8.09 15.34 26.11
CA LYS A 269 8.36 16.25 27.24
C LYS A 269 7.98 17.71 26.92
N LEU A 270 7.57 17.99 25.66
CA LEU A 270 7.08 19.30 25.22
C LEU A 270 5.60 19.43 25.49
#